data_4b3c8789bbf80906b5ef3d6f701cf919
#
_entry.id   4b3c8789bbf80906b5ef3d6f701cf919
#
_cell.length_a   1.000
_cell.length_b   1.000
_cell.length_c   1.000
_cell.angle_alpha   90.00
_cell.angle_beta   90.00
_cell.angle_gamma   90.00
#
_symmetry.space_group_name_H-M   'P 1'
#
loop_
_entity.id
_entity.type
_entity.pdbx_description
1 polymer ?
#
loop_
_entity_poly.entity_id
_entity_poly.type
_entity_poly.pdbx_seq_one_letter_code
_entity_poly.pdbx_strand_id
1 'polypeptide(L)'
;RDEEDAQLALSFIRPKSSVVFNIQRGTDGVEDEYADAVGEPMTDFVKGNVKARIRMVAQYGIAGQRGLLVIGTDHAAEAVTGFFTKYGDGGTDILPLSGLTKRQGKQLLRFLDAPARLYEKAPTADLLDLNPGQTDEDNLGLSYEDIDDFLEGKDVSDEVAEALEARYRSTEHKRQPPASMFDTWWGEGNYSL
;
A
#
# COMPACT_ATOMS: atom_id res chain seq x y z
N ARG A 1 -7.79 9.22 -15.64
CA ARG A 1 -6.49 9.77 -15.18
C ARG A 1 -5.54 8.63 -14.78
N ASP A 2 -5.93 7.78 -13.84
CA ASP A 2 -5.05 6.70 -13.35
C ASP A 2 -4.85 5.58 -14.37
N GLU A 3 -5.84 5.29 -15.20
CA GLU A 3 -5.70 4.39 -16.34
C GLU A 3 -4.68 4.92 -17.37
N GLU A 4 -4.68 6.22 -17.66
CA GLU A 4 -3.68 6.84 -18.56
C GLU A 4 -2.28 6.75 -17.97
N ASP A 5 -2.13 6.97 -16.66
CA ASP A 5 -0.84 6.84 -15.95
C ASP A 5 -0.35 5.39 -15.96
N ALA A 6 -1.26 4.42 -15.79
CA ALA A 6 -0.94 3.00 -15.91
C ALA A 6 -0.49 2.62 -17.34
N GLN A 7 -1.17 3.13 -18.38
CA GLN A 7 -0.77 2.91 -19.77
C GLN A 7 0.58 3.56 -20.08
N LEU A 8 0.85 4.75 -19.54
CA LEU A 8 2.15 5.41 -19.67
C LEU A 8 3.25 4.58 -19.00
N ALA A 9 3.01 4.07 -17.80
CA ALA A 9 3.95 3.18 -17.09
C ALA A 9 4.21 1.88 -17.87
N LEU A 10 3.17 1.23 -18.38
CA LEU A 10 3.31 0.05 -19.22
C LEU A 10 4.12 0.31 -20.50
N SER A 11 3.92 1.47 -21.12
CA SER A 11 4.66 1.89 -22.31
C SER A 11 6.13 2.13 -22.02
N PHE A 12 6.46 2.61 -20.81
CA PHE A 12 7.83 2.81 -20.35
C PHE A 12 8.50 1.48 -19.96
N ILE A 13 7.84 0.66 -19.13
CA ILE A 13 8.38 -0.61 -18.61
C ILE A 13 8.49 -1.67 -19.69
N ARG A 14 7.56 -1.68 -20.68
CA ARG A 14 7.46 -2.67 -21.76
C ARG A 14 7.49 -4.11 -21.25
N PRO A 15 6.57 -4.50 -20.36
CA PRO A 15 6.52 -5.88 -19.87
C PRO A 15 6.29 -6.86 -21.02
N LYS A 16 6.74 -8.11 -20.85
CA LYS A 16 6.53 -9.18 -21.85
C LYS A 16 5.06 -9.42 -22.16
N SER A 17 4.19 -9.23 -21.17
CA SER A 17 2.73 -9.32 -21.32
C SER A 17 2.05 -8.46 -20.27
N SER A 18 0.85 -7.98 -20.56
CA SER A 18 -0.02 -7.27 -19.63
C SER A 18 -1.42 -7.87 -19.64
N VAL A 19 -2.10 -7.78 -18.50
CA VAL A 19 -3.50 -8.22 -18.33
C VAL A 19 -4.26 -7.12 -17.60
N VAL A 20 -5.39 -6.72 -18.17
CA VAL A 20 -6.33 -5.83 -17.47
C VAL A 20 -7.35 -6.70 -16.73
N PHE A 21 -7.40 -6.58 -15.42
CA PHE A 21 -8.31 -7.33 -14.58
C PHE A 21 -9.24 -6.36 -13.83
N ASN A 22 -10.55 -6.41 -14.13
CA ASN A 22 -11.54 -5.57 -13.45
C ASN A 22 -11.98 -6.25 -12.14
N ILE A 23 -11.67 -5.59 -11.02
CA ILE A 23 -11.99 -6.10 -9.68
C ILE A 23 -13.40 -5.71 -9.18
N GLN A 24 -14.11 -4.85 -9.90
CA GLN A 24 -15.37 -4.26 -9.45
C GLN A 24 -16.38 -5.32 -9.01
N ARG A 25 -16.67 -6.31 -9.86
CA ARG A 25 -17.64 -7.38 -9.54
C ARG A 25 -17.27 -8.17 -8.28
N GLY A 26 -15.97 -8.38 -8.04
CA GLY A 26 -15.51 -9.06 -6.83
C GLY A 26 -15.71 -8.20 -5.59
N THR A 27 -15.46 -6.90 -5.70
CA THR A 27 -15.66 -5.93 -4.62
C THR A 27 -17.13 -5.76 -4.31
N ASP A 28 -17.97 -5.52 -5.33
CA ASP A 28 -19.42 -5.35 -5.18
C ASP A 28 -20.05 -6.60 -4.56
N GLY A 29 -19.67 -7.79 -5.02
CA GLY A 29 -20.18 -9.04 -4.46
C GLY A 29 -19.82 -9.25 -2.98
N VAL A 30 -18.64 -8.84 -2.54
CA VAL A 30 -18.28 -8.88 -1.10
C VAL A 30 -19.04 -7.82 -0.31
N GLU A 31 -19.24 -6.63 -0.86
CA GLU A 31 -19.99 -5.55 -0.22
C GLU A 31 -21.46 -5.92 -0.01
N ASP A 32 -22.11 -6.44 -1.06
CA ASP A 32 -23.51 -6.87 -1.03
C ASP A 32 -23.73 -7.99 0.01
N GLU A 33 -22.89 -9.03 -0.03
CA GLU A 33 -22.98 -10.16 0.90
C GLU A 33 -22.70 -9.74 2.35
N TYR A 34 -21.75 -8.79 2.55
CA TYR A 34 -21.50 -8.23 3.88
C TYR A 34 -22.73 -7.50 4.42
N ALA A 35 -23.37 -6.65 3.62
CA ALA A 35 -24.55 -5.92 4.03
C ALA A 35 -25.72 -6.87 4.38
N ASP A 36 -25.91 -7.92 3.60
CA ASP A 36 -26.94 -8.93 3.84
C ASP A 36 -26.66 -9.77 5.09
N ALA A 37 -25.42 -10.17 5.31
CA ALA A 37 -25.05 -11.04 6.42
C ALA A 37 -24.91 -10.29 7.76
N VAL A 38 -24.43 -9.05 7.73
CA VAL A 38 -24.13 -8.25 8.93
C VAL A 38 -25.26 -7.27 9.27
N GLY A 39 -26.08 -6.88 8.28
CA GLY A 39 -27.22 -5.98 8.44
C GLY A 39 -26.87 -4.49 8.41
N GLU A 40 -25.62 -4.15 8.04
CA GLU A 40 -25.17 -2.76 7.87
C GLU A 40 -24.16 -2.64 6.72
N PRO A 41 -24.05 -1.49 6.05
CA PRO A 41 -23.10 -1.30 4.98
C PRO A 41 -21.65 -1.19 5.51
N MET A 42 -20.69 -1.57 4.69
CA MET A 42 -19.28 -1.30 4.97
C MET A 42 -19.00 0.21 4.98
N THR A 43 -18.09 0.63 5.84
CA THR A 43 -17.51 1.99 5.74
C THR A 43 -16.63 2.08 4.49
N ASP A 44 -16.47 3.29 3.95
CA ASP A 44 -15.63 3.55 2.78
C ASP A 44 -14.18 3.06 2.98
N PHE A 45 -13.63 3.25 4.18
CA PHE A 45 -12.30 2.75 4.54
C PHE A 45 -12.22 1.21 4.49
N VAL A 46 -13.21 0.51 5.02
CA VAL A 46 -13.25 -0.97 4.98
C VAL A 46 -13.39 -1.47 3.56
N LYS A 47 -14.26 -0.84 2.76
CA LYS A 47 -14.43 -1.14 1.33
C LYS A 47 -13.13 -0.90 0.55
N GLY A 48 -12.39 0.17 0.84
CA GLY A 48 -11.06 0.42 0.27
C GLY A 48 -10.09 -0.74 0.53
N ASN A 49 -10.04 -1.25 1.76
CA ASN A 49 -9.25 -2.43 2.10
C ASN A 49 -9.73 -3.72 1.39
N VAL A 50 -11.05 -3.86 1.15
CA VAL A 50 -11.58 -4.97 0.34
C VAL A 50 -11.09 -4.85 -1.10
N LYS A 51 -11.11 -3.66 -1.71
CA LYS A 51 -10.57 -3.44 -3.07
C LYS A 51 -9.11 -3.88 -3.18
N ALA A 52 -8.25 -3.48 -2.21
CA ALA A 52 -6.84 -3.88 -2.19
C ALA A 52 -6.68 -5.41 -2.10
N ARG A 53 -7.50 -6.09 -1.28
CA ARG A 53 -7.47 -7.55 -1.13
C ARG A 53 -7.97 -8.29 -2.38
N ILE A 54 -9.00 -7.78 -3.05
CA ILE A 54 -9.47 -8.38 -4.32
C ILE A 54 -8.40 -8.21 -5.42
N ARG A 55 -7.65 -7.10 -5.45
CA ARG A 55 -6.48 -6.96 -6.33
C ARG A 55 -5.43 -8.03 -6.06
N MET A 56 -5.09 -8.26 -4.80
CA MET A 56 -4.16 -9.31 -4.38
C MET A 56 -4.66 -10.71 -4.82
N VAL A 57 -5.93 -11.02 -4.60
CA VAL A 57 -6.52 -12.30 -5.06
C VAL A 57 -6.38 -12.47 -6.57
N ALA A 58 -6.62 -11.42 -7.36
CA ALA A 58 -6.45 -11.46 -8.81
C ALA A 58 -4.99 -11.69 -9.21
N GLN A 59 -4.04 -11.03 -8.55
CA GLN A 59 -2.60 -11.20 -8.79
C GLN A 59 -2.14 -12.63 -8.49
N TYR A 60 -2.49 -13.16 -7.32
CA TYR A 60 -2.16 -14.54 -6.96
C TYR A 60 -2.88 -15.59 -7.82
N GLY A 61 -4.12 -15.32 -8.25
CA GLY A 61 -4.83 -16.19 -9.19
C GLY A 61 -4.08 -16.32 -10.53
N ILE A 62 -3.61 -15.19 -11.07
CA ILE A 62 -2.82 -15.18 -12.33
C ILE A 62 -1.43 -15.80 -12.09
N ALA A 63 -0.76 -15.43 -11.01
CA ALA A 63 0.57 -15.93 -10.68
C ALA A 63 0.55 -17.45 -10.48
N GLY A 64 -0.37 -17.97 -9.67
CA GLY A 64 -0.51 -19.41 -9.43
C GLY A 64 -0.81 -20.20 -10.71
N GLN A 65 -1.70 -19.70 -11.56
CA GLN A 65 -2.02 -20.37 -12.84
C GLN A 65 -0.82 -20.42 -13.79
N ARG A 66 0.10 -19.46 -13.71
CA ARG A 66 1.24 -19.31 -14.62
C ARG A 66 2.59 -19.71 -14.02
N GLY A 67 2.63 -20.14 -12.75
CA GLY A 67 3.87 -20.46 -12.03
C GLY A 67 4.79 -19.23 -11.83
N LEU A 68 4.21 -18.08 -11.47
CA LEU A 68 4.90 -16.81 -11.29
C LEU A 68 4.86 -16.37 -9.82
N LEU A 69 5.72 -15.42 -9.47
CA LEU A 69 5.72 -14.73 -8.18
C LEU A 69 4.99 -13.39 -8.29
N VAL A 70 4.34 -12.98 -7.19
CA VAL A 70 3.76 -11.64 -7.04
C VAL A 70 4.82 -10.69 -6.49
N ILE A 71 5.10 -9.62 -7.25
CA ILE A 71 6.02 -8.55 -6.85
C ILE A 71 5.22 -7.42 -6.24
N GLY A 72 5.54 -7.05 -4.99
CA GLY A 72 4.98 -5.89 -4.31
C GLY A 72 5.80 -4.64 -4.55
N THR A 73 5.16 -3.51 -4.32
CA THR A 73 5.72 -2.18 -4.54
C THR A 73 5.92 -1.39 -3.25
N ASP A 74 5.61 -1.98 -2.10
CA ASP A 74 5.77 -1.33 -0.79
C ASP A 74 7.22 -0.93 -0.56
N HIS A 75 7.42 0.27 -0.04
CA HIS A 75 8.72 0.87 0.23
C HIS A 75 8.85 1.29 1.70
N ALA A 76 10.02 1.77 2.11
CA ALA A 76 10.34 2.04 3.52
C ALA A 76 9.37 3.03 4.18
N ALA A 77 8.93 4.08 3.47
CA ALA A 77 7.98 5.06 4.02
C ALA A 77 6.59 4.44 4.29
N GLU A 78 6.11 3.56 3.42
CA GLU A 78 4.87 2.79 3.64
C GLU A 78 5.04 1.79 4.79
N ALA A 79 6.18 1.14 4.88
CA ALA A 79 6.47 0.18 5.95
C ALA A 79 6.51 0.85 7.33
N VAL A 80 7.17 2.00 7.49
CA VAL A 80 7.27 2.69 8.79
C VAL A 80 5.93 3.27 9.25
N THR A 81 5.14 3.78 8.32
CA THR A 81 3.82 4.34 8.61
C THR A 81 2.70 3.31 8.70
N GLY A 82 2.96 2.06 8.26
CA GLY A 82 1.94 1.04 8.09
C GLY A 82 0.87 1.40 7.04
N PHE A 83 1.24 2.25 6.07
CA PHE A 83 0.31 2.76 5.06
C PHE A 83 0.17 1.79 3.88
N PHE A 84 -0.30 0.60 4.18
CA PHE A 84 -0.64 -0.45 3.23
C PHE A 84 -1.74 -1.34 3.82
N THR A 85 -2.40 -2.11 3.00
CA THR A 85 -3.40 -3.10 3.45
C THR A 85 -2.74 -4.46 3.65
N LYS A 86 -2.74 -4.94 4.91
CA LYS A 86 -2.29 -6.32 5.22
C LYS A 86 -3.12 -7.31 4.40
N TYR A 87 -2.45 -8.20 3.68
CA TYR A 87 -3.07 -9.16 2.74
C TYR A 87 -3.84 -8.47 1.59
N GLY A 88 -3.47 -7.24 1.26
CA GLY A 88 -3.88 -6.53 0.07
C GLY A 88 -2.64 -6.26 -0.80
N ASP A 89 -2.29 -4.99 -0.96
CA ASP A 89 -1.01 -4.56 -1.58
C ASP A 89 0.22 -5.08 -0.83
N GLY A 90 0.15 -5.22 0.51
CA GLY A 90 1.20 -5.88 1.31
C GLY A 90 1.23 -7.41 1.21
N GLY A 91 0.31 -8.05 0.47
CA GLY A 91 0.28 -9.48 0.23
C GLY A 91 1.07 -9.85 -1.03
N THR A 92 2.37 -10.12 -0.91
CA THR A 92 3.29 -10.34 -2.03
C THR A 92 4.35 -11.39 -1.69
N ASP A 93 5.00 -11.94 -2.71
CA ASP A 93 6.08 -12.92 -2.52
C ASP A 93 7.44 -12.22 -2.35
N ILE A 94 7.65 -11.08 -3.02
CA ILE A 94 8.90 -10.30 -2.94
C ILE A 94 8.63 -8.79 -2.94
N LEU A 95 9.45 -8.03 -2.22
CA LEU A 95 9.38 -6.58 -2.06
C LEU A 95 10.72 -5.90 -2.45
N PRO A 96 11.00 -5.69 -3.73
CA PRO A 96 12.28 -5.13 -4.16
C PRO A 96 12.56 -3.71 -3.69
N LEU A 97 11.52 -2.95 -3.34
CA LEU A 97 11.61 -1.55 -2.93
C LEU A 97 11.59 -1.35 -1.41
N SER A 98 11.48 -2.41 -0.61
CA SER A 98 11.22 -2.33 0.84
C SER A 98 12.23 -1.51 1.65
N GLY A 99 13.46 -1.38 1.15
CA GLY A 99 14.51 -0.58 1.80
C GLY A 99 14.68 0.84 1.25
N LEU A 100 13.86 1.26 0.27
CA LEU A 100 14.00 2.56 -0.37
C LEU A 100 13.05 3.59 0.23
N THR A 101 13.53 4.83 0.39
CA THR A 101 12.68 5.98 0.68
C THR A 101 11.90 6.39 -0.59
N LYS A 102 10.83 7.17 -0.42
CA LYS A 102 10.06 7.73 -1.56
C LYS A 102 10.95 8.58 -2.46
N ARG A 103 11.84 9.37 -1.86
CA ARG A 103 12.85 10.19 -2.54
C ARG A 103 13.78 9.35 -3.39
N GLN A 104 14.29 8.24 -2.85
CA GLN A 104 15.17 7.33 -3.59
C GLN A 104 14.45 6.66 -4.77
N GLY A 105 13.20 6.25 -4.60
CA GLY A 105 12.37 5.74 -5.70
C GLY A 105 12.21 6.77 -6.82
N LYS A 106 11.97 8.05 -6.47
CA LYS A 106 11.91 9.15 -7.44
C LYS A 106 13.24 9.39 -8.15
N GLN A 107 14.37 9.28 -7.44
CA GLN A 107 15.71 9.39 -8.03
C GLN A 107 15.99 8.27 -9.02
N LEU A 108 15.59 7.03 -8.71
CA LEU A 108 15.71 5.89 -9.61
C LEU A 108 14.91 6.09 -10.91
N LEU A 109 13.67 6.56 -10.81
CA LEU A 109 12.84 6.83 -11.99
C LEU A 109 13.47 7.93 -12.87
N ARG A 110 14.04 8.98 -12.28
CA ARG A 110 14.80 10.01 -13.03
C ARG A 110 16.03 9.43 -13.71
N PHE A 111 16.80 8.61 -13.00
CA PHE A 111 17.99 7.96 -13.56
C PHE A 111 17.66 7.04 -14.74
N LEU A 112 16.49 6.40 -14.71
CA LEU A 112 15.99 5.52 -15.76
C LEU A 112 15.31 6.28 -16.92
N ASP A 113 15.34 7.61 -16.93
CA ASP A 113 14.64 8.46 -17.90
C ASP A 113 13.13 8.17 -18.01
N ALA A 114 12.49 7.84 -16.88
CA ALA A 114 11.05 7.66 -16.83
C ALA A 114 10.33 8.98 -17.11
N PRO A 115 9.13 8.95 -17.73
CA PRO A 115 8.31 10.14 -17.91
C PRO A 115 8.05 10.85 -16.57
N ALA A 116 8.30 12.16 -16.52
CA ALA A 116 8.19 12.98 -15.29
C ALA A 116 6.81 12.84 -14.62
N ARG A 117 5.74 12.72 -15.38
CA ARG A 117 4.38 12.50 -14.89
C ARG A 117 4.27 11.30 -13.93
N LEU A 118 5.09 10.24 -14.09
CA LEU A 118 5.03 9.04 -13.26
C LEU A 118 5.63 9.25 -11.86
N TYR A 119 6.56 10.19 -11.68
CA TYR A 119 7.21 10.44 -10.40
C TYR A 119 6.97 11.83 -9.80
N GLU A 120 6.31 12.72 -10.55
CA GLU A 120 5.91 14.05 -10.06
C GLU A 120 4.44 14.12 -9.64
N LYS A 121 3.65 13.10 -9.98
CA LYS A 121 2.27 12.98 -9.52
C LYS A 121 2.22 12.88 -8.00
N ALA A 122 1.31 13.64 -7.37
CA ALA A 122 1.03 13.47 -5.95
C ALA A 122 0.57 12.04 -5.67
N PRO A 123 1.17 11.33 -4.70
CA PRO A 123 0.78 9.96 -4.36
C PRO A 123 -0.66 9.91 -3.83
N THR A 124 -1.45 8.98 -4.37
CA THR A 124 -2.82 8.73 -3.94
C THR A 124 -3.07 7.21 -3.93
N ALA A 125 -3.70 6.70 -2.88
CA ALA A 125 -4.08 5.28 -2.82
C ALA A 125 -5.28 4.95 -3.71
N ASP A 126 -6.13 5.95 -4.00
CA ASP A 126 -7.33 5.86 -4.85
C ASP A 126 -8.26 4.69 -4.51
N LEU A 127 -8.44 4.44 -3.21
CA LEU A 127 -9.26 3.37 -2.68
C LEU A 127 -10.63 3.86 -2.18
N LEU A 128 -10.73 5.14 -1.80
CA LEU A 128 -11.92 5.73 -1.19
C LEU A 128 -12.89 6.23 -2.27
N ASP A 129 -14.16 5.84 -2.17
CA ASP A 129 -15.22 6.27 -3.09
C ASP A 129 -15.75 7.66 -2.71
N LEU A 130 -15.78 7.99 -1.40
CA LEU A 130 -16.30 9.26 -0.89
C LEU A 130 -15.28 10.41 -0.99
N ASN A 131 -13.99 10.10 -1.02
CA ASN A 131 -12.90 11.09 -1.13
C ASN A 131 -11.93 10.70 -2.27
N PRO A 132 -12.38 10.69 -3.54
CA PRO A 132 -11.53 10.31 -4.65
C PRO A 132 -10.37 11.31 -4.81
N GLY A 133 -9.16 10.77 -4.97
CA GLY A 133 -7.96 11.59 -5.16
C GLY A 133 -7.37 12.20 -3.90
N GLN A 134 -7.84 11.81 -2.70
CA GLN A 134 -7.18 12.18 -1.45
C GLN A 134 -5.72 11.72 -1.48
N THR A 135 -4.79 12.61 -1.12
CA THR A 135 -3.37 12.30 -1.12
C THR A 135 -2.99 11.40 0.06
N ASP A 136 -1.90 10.66 -0.09
CA ASP A 136 -1.34 9.86 0.99
C ASP A 136 -0.95 10.76 2.18
N GLU A 137 -0.36 11.92 1.91
CA GLU A 137 0.05 12.89 2.94
C GLU A 137 -1.14 13.45 3.72
N ASP A 138 -2.28 13.72 3.05
CA ASP A 138 -3.53 14.12 3.73
C ASP A 138 -4.05 13.00 4.65
N ASN A 139 -3.94 11.75 4.22
CA ASN A 139 -4.33 10.59 5.03
C ASN A 139 -3.40 10.35 6.22
N LEU A 140 -2.11 10.57 6.02
CA LEU A 140 -1.08 10.34 7.03
C LEU A 140 -1.00 11.48 8.04
N GLY A 141 -1.29 12.72 7.60
CA GLY A 141 -0.99 13.94 8.35
C GLY A 141 0.52 14.20 8.47
N LEU A 142 1.32 13.62 7.58
CA LEU A 142 2.77 13.71 7.51
C LEU A 142 3.19 13.84 6.06
N SER A 143 4.22 14.62 5.77
CA SER A 143 4.78 14.70 4.43
C SER A 143 5.75 13.54 4.16
N TYR A 144 5.86 13.12 2.90
CA TYR A 144 6.90 12.16 2.52
C TYR A 144 8.31 12.68 2.71
N GLU A 145 8.50 14.00 2.72
CA GLU A 145 9.81 14.61 3.02
C GLU A 145 10.20 14.37 4.47
N ASP A 146 9.30 14.60 5.42
CA ASP A 146 9.53 14.32 6.84
C ASP A 146 9.77 12.83 7.11
N ILE A 147 8.97 11.97 6.48
CA ILE A 147 9.10 10.51 6.61
C ILE A 147 10.46 10.04 6.08
N ASP A 148 10.87 10.53 4.92
CA ASP A 148 12.15 10.16 4.30
C ASP A 148 13.33 10.72 5.12
N ASP A 149 13.23 11.93 5.64
CA ASP A 149 14.28 12.54 6.49
C ASP A 149 14.44 11.76 7.80
N PHE A 150 13.33 11.36 8.44
CA PHE A 150 13.38 10.46 9.60
C PHE A 150 14.06 9.13 9.29
N LEU A 151 13.71 8.50 8.17
CA LEU A 151 14.29 7.22 7.74
C LEU A 151 15.78 7.32 7.37
N GLU A 152 16.20 8.47 6.86
CA GLU A 152 17.59 8.76 6.51
C GLU A 152 18.42 9.23 7.73
N GLY A 153 17.84 9.33 8.92
CA GLY A 153 18.50 9.74 10.15
C GLY A 153 18.83 11.23 10.20
N LYS A 154 18.07 12.05 9.47
CA LYS A 154 18.15 13.50 9.55
C LYS A 154 17.30 14.04 10.68
N ASP A 155 17.52 15.31 11.04
CA ASP A 155 16.73 15.99 12.08
C ASP A 155 15.29 16.23 11.55
N VAL A 156 14.31 15.82 12.34
CA VAL A 156 12.88 16.11 12.19
C VAL A 156 12.35 16.70 13.49
N SER A 157 11.16 17.31 13.48
CA SER A 157 10.55 17.79 14.72
C SER A 157 10.14 16.65 15.64
N ASP A 158 10.06 16.92 16.95
CA ASP A 158 9.64 15.92 17.93
C ASP A 158 8.23 15.40 17.62
N GLU A 159 7.33 16.27 17.14
CA GLU A 159 5.97 15.88 16.76
C GLU A 159 5.97 14.86 15.60
N VAL A 160 6.82 15.06 14.61
CA VAL A 160 6.97 14.13 13.46
C VAL A 160 7.54 12.79 13.93
N ALA A 161 8.60 12.82 14.76
CA ALA A 161 9.22 11.62 15.28
C ALA A 161 8.22 10.80 16.13
N GLU A 162 7.53 11.44 17.07
CA GLU A 162 6.52 10.79 17.93
C GLU A 162 5.37 10.21 17.09
N ALA A 163 4.87 10.93 16.08
CA ALA A 163 3.81 10.44 15.20
C ALA A 163 4.25 9.22 14.39
N LEU A 164 5.46 9.21 13.86
CA LEU A 164 6.03 8.08 13.12
C LEU A 164 6.24 6.87 14.02
N GLU A 165 6.81 7.05 15.21
CA GLU A 165 6.99 5.97 16.17
C GLU A 165 5.65 5.37 16.63
N ALA A 166 4.65 6.21 16.91
CA ALA A 166 3.32 5.75 17.30
C ALA A 166 2.67 4.92 16.20
N ARG A 167 2.75 5.38 14.93
CA ARG A 167 2.25 4.62 13.77
C ARG A 167 3.02 3.31 13.59
N TYR A 168 4.33 3.35 13.69
CA TYR A 168 5.16 2.15 13.57
C TYR A 168 4.75 1.09 14.59
N ARG A 169 4.60 1.47 15.87
CA ARG A 169 4.17 0.55 16.94
C ARG A 169 2.75 0.02 16.71
N SER A 170 1.78 0.91 16.45
CA SER A 170 0.37 0.52 16.27
C SER A 170 0.12 -0.36 15.04
N THR A 171 0.98 -0.30 14.04
CA THR A 171 0.86 -1.07 12.79
C THR A 171 1.81 -2.27 12.69
N GLU A 172 2.49 -2.63 13.77
CA GLU A 172 3.46 -3.72 13.75
C GLU A 172 2.88 -5.04 13.24
N HIS A 173 1.64 -5.35 13.62
CA HIS A 173 0.92 -6.52 13.13
C HIS A 173 0.85 -6.64 11.59
N LYS A 174 1.00 -5.52 10.87
CA LYS A 174 1.00 -5.52 9.40
C LYS A 174 2.33 -6.02 8.82
N ARG A 175 3.44 -5.82 9.54
CA ARG A 175 4.80 -6.20 9.15
C ARG A 175 5.23 -7.58 9.64
N GLN A 176 4.48 -8.10 10.62
CA GLN A 176 4.77 -9.41 11.22
C GLN A 176 3.92 -10.51 10.56
N PRO A 177 4.43 -11.76 10.51
CA PRO A 177 3.58 -12.92 10.23
C PRO A 177 2.45 -13.03 11.24
N PRO A 178 1.43 -13.87 11.00
CA PRO A 178 0.40 -14.14 12.00
C PRO A 178 1.04 -14.54 13.33
N ALA A 179 0.62 -13.89 14.42
CA ALA A 179 1.16 -14.18 15.75
C ALA A 179 0.91 -15.64 16.13
N SER A 180 1.94 -16.30 16.62
CA SER A 180 1.88 -17.68 17.11
C SER A 180 2.17 -17.72 18.61
N MET A 181 2.02 -18.89 19.23
CA MET A 181 2.35 -19.10 20.65
C MET A 181 3.85 -18.92 20.96
N PHE A 182 4.70 -18.86 19.94
CA PHE A 182 6.14 -18.67 20.09
C PHE A 182 6.58 -17.21 19.93
N ASP A 183 5.67 -16.34 19.52
CA ASP A 183 5.96 -14.92 19.29
C ASP A 183 5.68 -14.09 20.55
N THR A 184 6.49 -13.09 20.80
CA THR A 184 6.36 -12.19 21.95
C THR A 184 5.98 -10.76 21.56
N TRP A 185 6.14 -10.37 20.30
CA TRP A 185 5.92 -9.00 19.81
C TRP A 185 4.51 -8.46 20.08
N TRP A 186 3.50 -9.33 20.14
CA TRP A 186 2.10 -8.99 20.39
C TRP A 186 1.76 -8.82 21.88
N GLY A 187 2.63 -9.31 22.79
CA GLY A 187 2.40 -9.33 24.25
C GLY A 187 2.93 -8.11 25.01
N GLU A 188 3.69 -7.22 24.36
CA GLU A 188 4.38 -6.10 25.05
C GLU A 188 3.55 -4.80 25.13
N GLY A 189 2.23 -4.91 25.27
CA GLY A 189 1.38 -3.76 25.65
C GLY A 189 1.01 -2.78 24.52
N ASN A 190 1.27 -3.11 23.28
CA ASN A 190 1.08 -2.21 22.13
C ASN A 190 -0.27 -2.37 21.42
N TYR A 191 -1.12 -3.30 21.82
CA TYR A 191 -2.41 -3.54 21.18
C TYR A 191 -3.53 -3.53 22.22
N SER A 192 -4.32 -2.47 22.25
CA SER A 192 -5.70 -2.57 22.73
C SER A 192 -6.51 -3.23 21.60
N LEU A 193 -7.01 -4.42 21.84
CA LEU A 193 -8.03 -5.06 21.04
C LEU A 193 -9.33 -4.26 21.09
#